data_98cf0d44f63eada2d40df0474bb45b83
#
_entry.id   98cf0d44f63eada2d40df0474bb45b83
#
_cell.length_a   1.000
_cell.length_b   1.000
_cell.length_c   1.000
_cell.angle_alpha   90.00
_cell.angle_beta   90.00
_cell.angle_gamma   90.00
#
_symmetry.space_group_name_H-M   'P 1'
#
loop_
_entity.id
_entity.type
_entity.pdbx_description
1 polymer ?
#
loop_
_entity_poly.entity_id
_entity_poly.type
_entity_poly.pdbx_seq_one_letter_code
_entity_poly.pdbx_strand_id
1 'polypeptide(L)'
;AVIAIIIYGLKTIQEMGGRFAIITATFPPVLKHFMEENGLIENKQYIFKDFTGEEYLTNQVVRHKIRIRKSEMDIDEILEQGRNKKILVICNTVSRAQKIYKEMQEKSENVYLLHSRYIRRDRAFLEKQIMDFAESEEAGIWITTQIVEASLDIDFDVLHTEMCTADSLLQRMGRCNRKGRYFPEEANVIIYDNRNGVGKNSIYDSVMYDRSLKLLAQYENLEFVESMKTTYMNQVYDSDEIKGTGYYEEIEKCLNKLSKIHPVDYKLKDAEIRKINSVTVVPEEIYQEKMDLFECGTDFLRKSNVSKETKSLIRSKLEDMTLNLSIYRNKYPENVDRVSVGFKKCKKVTDIHRTEYKYEFDPKTGKGQGLLTSEILEQCGYFM
;
A
#
# COMPACT_ATOMS: atom_id res chain seq x y z
N ALA A 1 12.10 -9.32 -1.13
CA ALA A 1 11.96 -9.43 -2.60
C ALA A 1 12.14 -8.07 -3.32
N VAL A 2 11.43 -6.99 -2.92
CA VAL A 2 11.46 -5.69 -3.63
C VAL A 2 12.88 -5.11 -3.70
N ILE A 3 13.62 -5.09 -2.58
CA ILE A 3 15.02 -4.64 -2.53
C ILE A 3 15.88 -5.40 -3.57
N ALA A 4 15.75 -6.72 -3.63
CA ALA A 4 16.51 -7.54 -4.57
C ALA A 4 16.19 -7.21 -6.05
N ILE A 5 14.93 -6.94 -6.36
CA ILE A 5 14.49 -6.53 -7.72
C ILE A 5 15.10 -5.18 -8.10
N ILE A 6 15.08 -4.21 -7.16
CA ILE A 6 15.68 -2.89 -7.38
C ILE A 6 17.16 -3.03 -7.67
N ILE A 7 17.90 -3.73 -6.82
CA ILE A 7 19.36 -3.94 -6.96
C ILE A 7 19.70 -4.64 -8.29
N TYR A 8 18.96 -5.70 -8.62
CA TYR A 8 19.16 -6.41 -9.88
C TYR A 8 18.87 -5.53 -11.10
N GLY A 9 17.78 -4.74 -11.06
CA GLY A 9 17.46 -3.81 -12.14
C GLY A 9 18.51 -2.72 -12.32
N LEU A 10 19.01 -2.14 -11.23
CA LEU A 10 20.09 -1.14 -11.27
C LEU A 10 21.39 -1.74 -11.81
N LYS A 11 21.75 -2.96 -11.39
CA LYS A 11 22.91 -3.69 -11.91
C LYS A 11 22.78 -3.96 -13.41
N THR A 12 21.61 -4.39 -13.86
CA THR A 12 21.35 -4.59 -15.30
C THR A 12 21.50 -3.29 -16.08
N ILE A 13 20.98 -2.16 -15.59
CA ILE A 13 21.15 -0.84 -16.23
C ILE A 13 22.66 -0.49 -16.34
N GLN A 14 23.42 -0.71 -15.26
CA GLN A 14 24.86 -0.46 -15.24
C GLN A 14 25.61 -1.34 -16.25
N GLU A 15 25.33 -2.64 -16.30
CA GLU A 15 25.95 -3.60 -17.22
C GLU A 15 25.65 -3.26 -18.69
N MET A 16 24.47 -2.67 -18.96
CA MET A 16 24.09 -2.17 -20.28
C MET A 16 24.69 -0.80 -20.61
N GLY A 17 25.55 -0.22 -19.77
CA GLY A 17 26.15 1.10 -19.95
C GLY A 17 25.20 2.27 -19.65
N GLY A 18 24.04 1.98 -19.04
CA GLY A 18 23.07 3.00 -18.62
C GLY A 18 23.47 3.72 -17.33
N ARG A 19 22.75 4.79 -17.02
CA ARG A 19 22.91 5.56 -15.79
C ARG A 19 21.59 5.61 -15.03
N PHE A 20 21.67 5.74 -13.70
CA PHE A 20 20.49 5.89 -12.84
C PHE A 20 20.73 6.93 -11.75
N ALA A 21 19.67 7.46 -11.21
CA ALA A 21 19.67 8.28 -10.00
C ALA A 21 18.58 7.76 -9.06
N ILE A 22 18.86 7.69 -7.77
CA ILE A 22 17.92 7.36 -6.72
C ILE A 22 17.78 8.60 -5.84
N ILE A 23 16.56 9.12 -5.70
CA ILE A 23 16.23 10.20 -4.78
C ILE A 23 15.17 9.65 -3.83
N THR A 24 15.47 9.61 -2.56
CA THR A 24 14.57 9.03 -1.55
C THR A 24 14.73 9.75 -0.21
N ALA A 25 13.64 9.86 0.52
CA ALA A 25 13.63 10.38 1.89
C ALA A 25 14.13 9.34 2.91
N THR A 26 14.05 8.07 2.57
CA THR A 26 14.47 6.96 3.44
C THR A 26 15.38 6.02 2.65
N PHE A 27 16.60 5.84 3.13
CA PHE A 27 17.58 4.93 2.53
C PHE A 27 18.09 3.95 3.59
N PRO A 28 17.41 2.80 3.76
CA PRO A 28 17.77 1.85 4.82
C PRO A 28 19.21 1.33 4.66
N PRO A 29 20.00 1.21 5.75
CA PRO A 29 21.38 0.70 5.70
C PRO A 29 21.51 -0.65 4.99
N VAL A 30 20.55 -1.54 5.19
CA VAL A 30 20.52 -2.85 4.51
C VAL A 30 20.44 -2.72 2.98
N LEU A 31 19.76 -1.71 2.46
CA LEU A 31 19.72 -1.46 1.01
C LEU A 31 21.11 -1.01 0.52
N LYS A 32 21.73 -0.08 1.25
CA LYS A 32 23.09 0.39 0.96
C LYS A 32 24.08 -0.77 0.98
N HIS A 33 24.05 -1.59 2.01
CA HIS A 33 24.90 -2.78 2.16
C HIS A 33 24.79 -3.72 0.94
N PHE A 34 23.58 -4.10 0.55
CA PHE A 34 23.41 -4.96 -0.63
C PHE A 34 23.79 -4.28 -1.96
N MET A 35 23.67 -2.97 -2.06
CA MET A 35 24.15 -2.22 -3.22
C MET A 35 25.68 -2.21 -3.28
N GLU A 36 26.37 -2.07 -2.16
CA GLU A 36 27.85 -2.17 -2.04
C GLU A 36 28.33 -3.57 -2.42
N GLU A 37 27.73 -4.62 -1.84
CA GLU A 37 28.07 -6.02 -2.17
C GLU A 37 27.88 -6.36 -3.66
N ASN A 38 26.95 -5.68 -4.34
CA ASN A 38 26.71 -5.87 -5.77
C ASN A 38 27.46 -4.89 -6.68
N GLY A 39 28.40 -4.09 -6.14
CA GLY A 39 29.27 -3.18 -6.89
C GLY A 39 28.56 -1.95 -7.46
N LEU A 40 27.42 -1.56 -6.88
CA LEU A 40 26.65 -0.41 -7.35
C LEU A 40 27.09 0.93 -6.75
N ILE A 41 27.76 0.94 -5.60
CA ILE A 41 28.19 2.15 -4.86
C ILE A 41 29.71 2.33 -4.87
N GLU A 42 30.49 1.27 -4.86
CA GLU A 42 31.99 1.32 -4.75
C GLU A 42 32.69 1.82 -6.01
N ASN A 43 32.01 1.97 -7.13
CA ASN A 43 32.61 2.46 -8.35
C ASN A 43 32.69 3.99 -8.31
N LYS A 44 33.89 4.56 -8.61
CA LYS A 44 34.13 6.01 -8.77
C LYS A 44 33.14 6.72 -9.72
N GLN A 45 32.28 5.96 -10.39
CA GLN A 45 31.23 6.44 -11.29
C GLN A 45 29.93 6.87 -10.59
N TYR A 46 29.72 6.50 -9.32
CA TYR A 46 28.50 6.82 -8.57
C TYR A 46 28.81 7.73 -7.40
N ILE A 47 28.01 8.78 -7.26
CA ILE A 47 28.09 9.74 -6.17
C ILE A 47 26.94 9.45 -5.22
N PHE A 48 27.27 9.02 -4.00
CA PHE A 48 26.31 8.97 -2.90
C PHE A 48 26.37 10.28 -2.12
N LYS A 49 25.26 11.00 -2.03
CA LYS A 49 25.11 12.20 -1.18
C LYS A 49 24.07 11.93 -0.11
N ASP A 50 24.48 11.98 1.12
CA ASP A 50 23.63 11.90 2.27
C ASP A 50 23.28 13.31 2.76
N PHE A 51 22.01 13.67 2.68
CA PHE A 51 21.48 14.95 3.17
C PHE A 51 20.83 14.81 4.55
N THR A 52 21.06 13.70 5.26
CA THR A 52 20.54 13.47 6.62
C THR A 52 21.52 13.92 7.71
N GLY A 53 22.70 14.41 7.35
CA GLY A 53 23.69 14.98 8.27
C GLY A 53 23.19 16.27 8.95
N GLU A 54 23.71 16.54 10.15
CA GLU A 54 23.33 17.72 10.93
C GLU A 54 23.49 19.04 10.18
N GLU A 55 24.48 19.12 9.28
CA GLU A 55 24.75 20.26 8.41
C GLU A 55 23.58 20.64 7.48
N TYR A 56 22.72 19.68 7.13
CA TYR A 56 21.54 19.87 6.27
C TYR A 56 20.25 20.02 7.08
N LEU A 57 20.25 19.65 8.37
CA LEU A 57 19.09 19.65 9.24
C LEU A 57 19.07 20.85 10.21
N THR A 58 19.47 22.03 9.71
CA THR A 58 19.64 23.26 10.52
C THR A 58 18.35 23.77 11.17
N ASN A 59 17.17 23.48 10.60
CA ASN A 59 15.86 23.84 11.13
C ASN A 59 15.01 22.61 11.35
N GLN A 60 15.14 21.98 12.50
CA GLN A 60 14.33 20.80 12.84
C GLN A 60 12.92 21.22 13.29
N VAL A 61 12.00 21.22 12.35
CA VAL A 61 10.58 21.42 12.67
C VAL A 61 10.04 20.17 13.38
N VAL A 62 9.52 20.37 14.59
CA VAL A 62 8.85 19.30 15.34
C VAL A 62 7.48 19.08 14.70
N ARG A 63 7.34 18.00 13.96
CA ARG A 63 6.07 17.63 13.30
C ARG A 63 5.29 16.59 14.09
N HIS A 64 5.97 15.75 14.85
CA HIS A 64 5.38 14.58 15.49
C HIS A 64 5.78 14.45 16.94
N LYS A 65 4.80 14.13 17.79
CA LYS A 65 4.96 13.47 19.09
C LYS A 65 4.22 12.14 19.03
N ILE A 66 4.87 11.07 19.46
CA ILE A 66 4.31 9.72 19.36
C ILE A 66 3.83 9.21 20.71
N ARG A 67 2.77 8.41 20.68
CA ARG A 67 2.28 7.64 21.83
C ARG A 67 2.02 6.21 21.39
N ILE A 68 2.53 5.24 22.15
CA ILE A 68 2.34 3.81 21.87
C ILE A 68 1.29 3.26 22.84
N ARG A 69 0.30 2.57 22.31
CA ARG A 69 -0.78 1.94 23.08
C ARG A 69 -0.82 0.44 22.82
N LYS A 70 -0.86 -0.35 23.89
CA LYS A 70 -1.04 -1.81 23.86
C LYS A 70 -2.53 -2.17 23.96
N SER A 71 -3.37 -1.47 23.22
CA SER A 71 -4.82 -1.66 23.22
C SER A 71 -5.35 -1.62 21.79
N GLU A 72 -6.60 -1.98 21.61
CA GLU A 72 -7.36 -1.68 20.40
C GLU A 72 -7.54 -0.16 20.24
N MET A 73 -7.85 0.27 19.02
CA MET A 73 -8.21 1.67 18.73
C MET A 73 -9.48 2.06 19.50
N ASP A 74 -9.40 3.17 20.20
CA ASP A 74 -10.56 3.73 20.89
C ASP A 74 -11.41 4.53 19.91
N ILE A 75 -12.53 3.92 19.51
CA ILE A 75 -13.44 4.47 18.51
C ILE A 75 -14.06 5.80 18.98
N ASP A 76 -14.44 5.88 20.25
CA ASP A 76 -15.10 7.08 20.79
C ASP A 76 -14.12 8.25 20.91
N GLU A 77 -12.87 8.00 21.32
CA GLU A 77 -11.81 9.02 21.31
C GLU A 77 -11.54 9.54 19.88
N ILE A 78 -11.44 8.66 18.89
CA ILE A 78 -11.19 9.06 17.51
C ILE A 78 -12.37 9.87 16.95
N LEU A 79 -13.62 9.48 17.24
CA LEU A 79 -14.82 10.21 16.83
C LEU A 79 -14.87 11.60 17.46
N GLU A 80 -14.53 11.73 18.74
CA GLU A 80 -14.49 13.02 19.42
C GLU A 80 -13.44 13.95 18.82
N GLN A 81 -12.24 13.45 18.57
CA GLN A 81 -11.19 14.21 17.88
C GLN A 81 -11.61 14.65 16.47
N GLY A 82 -12.31 13.75 15.73
CA GLY A 82 -12.77 13.98 14.37
C GLY A 82 -13.84 15.08 14.21
N ARG A 83 -14.42 15.58 15.31
CA ARG A 83 -15.36 16.72 15.27
C ARG A 83 -14.68 18.04 14.90
N ASN A 84 -13.41 18.21 15.25
CA ASN A 84 -12.71 19.48 15.12
C ASN A 84 -11.34 19.34 14.40
N LYS A 85 -10.93 18.13 14.05
CA LYS A 85 -9.63 17.84 13.44
C LYS A 85 -9.80 16.91 12.25
N LYS A 86 -8.83 16.93 11.36
CA LYS A 86 -8.65 15.92 10.32
C LYS A 86 -7.93 14.72 10.90
N ILE A 87 -8.61 13.60 10.99
CA ILE A 87 -8.06 12.36 11.56
C ILE A 87 -7.81 11.35 10.46
N LEU A 88 -6.58 10.84 10.41
CA LEU A 88 -6.22 9.72 9.55
C LEU A 88 -6.09 8.46 10.40
N VAL A 89 -6.84 7.42 10.05
CA VAL A 89 -6.76 6.10 10.69
C VAL A 89 -6.14 5.13 9.68
N ILE A 90 -5.04 4.46 10.01
CA ILE A 90 -4.39 3.50 9.12
C ILE A 90 -4.37 2.12 9.75
N CYS A 91 -5.07 1.19 9.09
CA CYS A 91 -5.12 -0.22 9.46
C CYS A 91 -4.15 -1.05 8.60
N ASN A 92 -3.62 -2.12 9.18
CA ASN A 92 -2.73 -3.03 8.46
C ASN A 92 -3.47 -3.93 7.48
N THR A 93 -4.77 -4.18 7.69
CA THR A 93 -5.58 -5.05 6.84
C THR A 93 -6.88 -4.36 6.41
N VAL A 94 -7.35 -4.70 5.20
CA VAL A 94 -8.62 -4.17 4.68
C VAL A 94 -9.79 -4.58 5.56
N SER A 95 -9.84 -5.83 6.00
CA SER A 95 -10.95 -6.31 6.86
C SER A 95 -11.02 -5.55 8.19
N ARG A 96 -9.86 -5.14 8.75
CA ARG A 96 -9.83 -4.31 9.95
C ARG A 96 -10.34 -2.90 9.66
N ALA A 97 -9.94 -2.30 8.55
CA ALA A 97 -10.40 -0.98 8.13
C ALA A 97 -11.93 -0.97 7.91
N GLN A 98 -12.46 -1.99 7.22
CA GLN A 98 -13.89 -2.15 7.00
C GLN A 98 -14.68 -2.30 8.32
N LYS A 99 -14.14 -3.09 9.28
CA LYS A 99 -14.78 -3.26 10.59
C LYS A 99 -14.86 -1.94 11.37
N ILE A 100 -13.73 -1.20 11.45
CA ILE A 100 -13.68 0.11 12.13
C ILE A 100 -14.60 1.11 11.45
N TYR A 101 -14.60 1.15 10.11
CA TYR A 101 -15.47 2.03 9.34
C TYR A 101 -16.94 1.76 9.65
N LYS A 102 -17.39 0.51 9.62
CA LYS A 102 -18.76 0.13 9.91
C LYS A 102 -19.19 0.61 11.31
N GLU A 103 -18.34 0.40 12.32
CA GLU A 103 -18.59 0.80 13.69
C GLU A 103 -18.68 2.35 13.86
N MET A 104 -17.78 3.09 13.19
CA MET A 104 -17.75 4.55 13.25
C MET A 104 -18.89 5.20 12.44
N GLN A 105 -19.23 4.63 11.28
CA GLN A 105 -20.28 5.15 10.40
C GLN A 105 -21.66 5.13 11.07
N GLU A 106 -21.93 4.18 11.97
CA GLU A 106 -23.16 4.13 12.76
C GLU A 106 -23.30 5.33 13.72
N LYS A 107 -22.17 5.97 14.08
CA LYS A 107 -22.10 7.06 15.06
C LYS A 107 -21.83 8.43 14.44
N SER A 108 -21.31 8.51 13.21
CA SER A 108 -20.95 9.77 12.57
C SER A 108 -21.04 9.68 11.04
N GLU A 109 -21.50 10.77 10.43
CA GLU A 109 -21.57 10.87 8.97
C GLU A 109 -20.24 11.29 8.32
N ASN A 110 -19.34 11.95 9.08
CA ASN A 110 -18.06 12.46 8.55
C ASN A 110 -16.94 11.40 8.66
N VAL A 111 -17.27 10.18 8.28
CA VAL A 111 -16.33 9.05 8.25
C VAL A 111 -16.29 8.47 6.85
N TYR A 112 -15.08 8.30 6.32
CA TYR A 112 -14.81 7.82 4.97
C TYR A 112 -13.81 6.67 5.00
N LEU A 113 -13.81 5.85 3.94
CA LEU A 113 -12.99 4.65 3.85
C LEU A 113 -12.28 4.57 2.49
N LEU A 114 -10.96 4.31 2.50
CA LEU A 114 -10.18 4.10 1.29
C LEU A 114 -9.24 2.90 1.44
N HIS A 115 -9.36 1.91 0.56
CA HIS A 115 -8.46 0.75 0.50
C HIS A 115 -8.42 0.10 -0.89
N SER A 116 -7.64 -0.95 -1.05
CA SER A 116 -7.41 -1.62 -2.34
C SER A 116 -8.57 -2.48 -2.87
N ARG A 117 -9.64 -2.72 -2.08
CA ARG A 117 -10.79 -3.53 -2.49
C ARG A 117 -11.95 -2.72 -3.07
N TYR A 118 -11.69 -1.52 -3.59
CA TYR A 118 -12.61 -0.82 -4.49
C TYR A 118 -12.22 -1.11 -5.93
N ILE A 119 -13.19 -1.15 -6.85
CA ILE A 119 -12.89 -1.17 -8.28
C ILE A 119 -12.10 0.11 -8.64
N ARG A 120 -11.33 0.04 -9.72
CA ARG A 120 -10.37 1.11 -10.06
C ARG A 120 -11.03 2.49 -10.19
N ARG A 121 -12.22 2.55 -10.81
CA ARG A 121 -13.01 3.78 -10.96
C ARG A 121 -13.35 4.40 -9.60
N ASP A 122 -13.90 3.61 -8.69
CA ASP A 122 -14.39 4.08 -7.41
C ASP A 122 -13.23 4.44 -6.47
N ARG A 123 -12.14 3.69 -6.57
CA ARG A 123 -10.90 4.01 -5.86
C ARG A 123 -10.31 5.35 -6.33
N ALA A 124 -10.26 5.62 -7.63
CA ALA A 124 -9.79 6.90 -8.16
C ALA A 124 -10.66 8.07 -7.69
N PHE A 125 -11.97 7.87 -7.57
CA PHE A 125 -12.89 8.84 -6.97
C PHE A 125 -12.52 9.13 -5.52
N LEU A 126 -12.33 8.08 -4.70
CA LEU A 126 -11.97 8.22 -3.28
C LEU A 126 -10.57 8.82 -3.08
N GLU A 127 -9.60 8.45 -3.93
CA GLU A 127 -8.26 9.06 -3.92
C GLU A 127 -8.31 10.58 -4.18
N LYS A 128 -9.18 11.02 -5.09
CA LYS A 128 -9.41 12.44 -5.30
C LYS A 128 -10.11 13.08 -4.11
N GLN A 129 -11.15 12.44 -3.57
CA GLN A 129 -11.92 12.95 -2.45
C GLN A 129 -11.07 13.13 -1.18
N ILE A 130 -10.16 12.20 -0.85
CA ILE A 130 -9.26 12.35 0.30
C ILE A 130 -8.24 13.49 0.09
N MET A 131 -7.78 13.71 -1.15
CA MET A 131 -6.89 14.85 -1.46
C MET A 131 -7.63 16.17 -1.33
N ASP A 132 -8.84 16.28 -1.90
CA ASP A 132 -9.68 17.49 -1.78
C ASP A 132 -10.02 17.78 -0.30
N PHE A 133 -10.34 16.75 0.48
CA PHE A 133 -10.57 16.85 1.93
C PHE A 133 -9.32 17.31 2.69
N ALA A 134 -8.14 16.78 2.37
CA ALA A 134 -6.90 17.18 3.03
C ALA A 134 -6.56 18.67 2.82
N GLU A 135 -6.98 19.25 1.70
CA GLU A 135 -6.79 20.68 1.38
C GLU A 135 -7.92 21.57 1.92
N SER A 136 -9.10 21.03 2.23
CA SER A 136 -10.25 21.79 2.76
C SER A 136 -10.01 22.23 4.20
N GLU A 137 -10.94 23.01 4.77
CA GLU A 137 -10.98 23.34 6.21
C GLU A 137 -11.94 22.43 7.00
N GLU A 138 -12.47 21.37 6.36
CA GLU A 138 -13.42 20.45 6.97
C GLU A 138 -12.72 19.54 7.98
N ALA A 139 -13.42 19.21 9.06
CA ALA A 139 -13.02 18.18 10.02
C ALA A 139 -13.71 16.84 9.70
N GLY A 140 -13.06 15.75 10.06
CA GLY A 140 -13.61 14.41 9.83
C GLY A 140 -12.55 13.31 9.90
N ILE A 141 -12.97 12.09 9.56
CA ILE A 141 -12.14 10.89 9.73
C ILE A 141 -12.03 10.14 8.41
N TRP A 142 -10.80 9.87 7.99
CA TRP A 142 -10.49 8.95 6.91
C TRP A 142 -9.83 7.68 7.45
N ILE A 143 -10.49 6.55 7.19
CA ILE A 143 -9.95 5.23 7.52
C ILE A 143 -9.33 4.65 6.27
N THR A 144 -8.09 4.18 6.38
CA THR A 144 -7.32 3.73 5.22
C THR A 144 -6.47 2.49 5.54
N THR A 145 -5.75 2.03 4.54
CA THR A 145 -4.71 1.03 4.68
C THR A 145 -3.39 1.56 4.10
N GLN A 146 -2.42 0.70 3.82
CA GLN A 146 -1.12 1.05 3.23
C GLN A 146 -1.22 1.86 1.91
N ILE A 147 -2.40 1.95 1.32
CA ILE A 147 -2.59 2.66 0.05
C ILE A 147 -2.18 4.14 0.12
N VAL A 148 -2.27 4.75 1.30
CA VAL A 148 -1.89 6.16 1.51
C VAL A 148 -0.40 6.37 1.77
N GLU A 149 0.38 5.30 2.00
CA GLU A 149 1.82 5.40 2.23
C GLU A 149 2.55 5.94 0.99
N ALA A 150 2.08 5.60 -0.20
CA ALA A 150 2.66 6.04 -1.47
C ALA A 150 1.66 6.87 -2.30
N SER A 151 2.17 7.82 -3.06
CA SER A 151 1.49 8.53 -4.16
C SER A 151 0.37 9.52 -3.81
N LEU A 152 -0.06 9.67 -2.55
CA LEU A 152 -1.05 10.66 -2.16
C LEU A 152 -0.39 11.84 -1.44
N ASP A 153 -0.68 13.07 -1.88
CA ASP A 153 -0.23 14.28 -1.20
C ASP A 153 -1.33 14.77 -0.25
N ILE A 154 -1.35 14.18 0.93
CA ILE A 154 -2.34 14.46 1.99
C ILE A 154 -1.65 14.91 3.27
N ASP A 155 -2.33 15.76 4.04
CA ASP A 155 -1.85 16.30 5.32
C ASP A 155 -3.00 16.35 6.33
N PHE A 156 -2.90 15.56 7.37
CA PHE A 156 -3.89 15.40 8.44
C PHE A 156 -3.34 15.92 9.77
N ASP A 157 -4.24 16.27 10.69
CA ASP A 157 -3.83 16.81 11.99
C ASP A 157 -3.39 15.70 12.95
N VAL A 158 -4.07 14.58 12.99
CA VAL A 158 -3.78 13.45 13.88
C VAL A 158 -3.78 12.14 13.10
N LEU A 159 -2.82 11.30 13.44
CA LEU A 159 -2.69 9.95 12.89
C LEU A 159 -2.93 8.90 13.99
N HIS A 160 -3.91 8.04 13.77
CA HIS A 160 -4.08 6.80 14.49
C HIS A 160 -3.65 5.64 13.60
N THR A 161 -2.62 4.89 13.96
CA THR A 161 -2.11 3.82 13.11
C THR A 161 -1.84 2.54 13.89
N GLU A 162 -2.17 1.40 13.30
CA GLU A 162 -1.62 0.14 13.78
C GLU A 162 -0.11 0.13 13.60
N MET A 163 0.63 -0.47 14.55
CA MET A 163 2.08 -0.62 14.45
C MET A 163 2.46 -1.45 13.22
N CYS A 164 3.56 -1.09 12.60
CA CYS A 164 4.12 -1.74 11.43
C CYS A 164 5.65 -1.65 11.43
N THR A 165 6.31 -2.04 10.34
CA THR A 165 7.76 -1.85 10.21
C THR A 165 8.14 -0.37 10.10
N ALA A 166 9.36 -0.03 10.50
CA ALA A 166 9.81 1.36 10.62
C ALA A 166 9.69 2.16 9.32
N ASP A 167 9.97 1.56 8.19
CA ASP A 167 9.84 2.17 6.86
C ASP A 167 8.40 2.57 6.54
N SER A 168 7.45 1.65 6.73
CA SER A 168 6.02 1.93 6.57
C SER A 168 5.53 2.97 7.59
N LEU A 169 5.95 2.86 8.86
CA LEU A 169 5.54 3.80 9.90
C LEU A 169 5.96 5.24 9.57
N LEU A 170 7.20 5.45 9.16
CA LEU A 170 7.68 6.79 8.79
C LEU A 170 6.95 7.34 7.56
N GLN A 171 6.58 6.49 6.59
CA GLN A 171 5.75 6.90 5.45
C GLN A 171 4.34 7.32 5.87
N ARG A 172 3.72 6.61 6.83
CA ARG A 172 2.42 6.96 7.44
C ARG A 172 2.51 8.29 8.19
N MET A 173 3.52 8.44 9.03
CA MET A 173 3.77 9.69 9.77
C MET A 173 3.95 10.88 8.82
N GLY A 174 4.55 10.66 7.65
CA GLY A 174 4.66 11.66 6.58
C GLY A 174 3.31 12.13 6.01
N ARG A 175 2.16 11.63 6.48
CA ARG A 175 0.80 12.08 6.15
C ARG A 175 0.12 12.87 7.26
N CYS A 176 0.83 13.09 8.37
CA CYS A 176 0.35 13.82 9.54
C CYS A 176 1.25 15.02 9.80
N ASN A 177 0.65 16.21 9.94
CA ASN A 177 1.38 17.47 10.12
C ASN A 177 2.59 17.60 9.17
N ARG A 178 2.39 17.14 7.94
CA ARG A 178 3.43 17.02 6.91
C ARG A 178 4.12 18.36 6.63
N LYS A 179 3.32 19.42 6.59
CA LYS A 179 3.78 20.78 6.31
C LYS A 179 4.33 21.49 7.55
N GLY A 180 4.28 20.85 8.75
CA GLY A 180 4.72 21.44 9.98
C GLY A 180 3.94 22.71 10.36
N ARG A 181 2.63 22.72 10.12
CA ARG A 181 1.77 23.90 10.32
C ARG A 181 1.59 24.28 11.78
N TYR A 182 1.76 23.33 12.66
CA TYR A 182 1.62 23.54 14.10
C TYR A 182 2.65 22.71 14.87
N PHE A 183 2.97 23.19 16.08
CA PHE A 183 3.77 22.44 17.04
C PHE A 183 2.83 21.49 17.81
N PRO A 184 3.09 20.17 17.84
CA PRO A 184 2.24 19.24 18.58
C PRO A 184 2.52 19.35 20.09
N GLU A 185 1.62 19.98 20.83
CA GLU A 185 1.71 20.03 22.30
C GLU A 185 1.51 18.65 22.90
N GLU A 186 0.52 17.91 22.38
CA GLU A 186 0.24 16.51 22.71
C GLU A 186 0.66 15.58 21.58
N ALA A 187 0.61 14.26 21.85
CA ALA A 187 0.87 13.26 20.82
C ALA A 187 -0.14 13.36 19.68
N ASN A 188 0.34 13.63 18.48
CA ASN A 188 -0.44 13.66 17.25
C ASN A 188 -0.27 12.41 16.38
N VAL A 189 0.55 11.45 16.81
CA VAL A 189 0.70 10.13 16.21
C VAL A 189 0.48 9.08 17.30
N ILE A 190 -0.65 8.39 17.24
CA ILE A 190 -1.03 7.33 18.17
C ILE A 190 -0.86 5.98 17.48
N ILE A 191 0.00 5.14 18.05
CA ILE A 191 0.42 3.86 17.46
C ILE A 191 -0.10 2.73 18.32
N TYR A 192 -0.83 1.79 17.70
CA TYR A 192 -1.47 0.66 18.38
C TYR A 192 -0.72 -0.64 18.12
N ASP A 193 -0.13 -1.21 19.19
CA ASP A 193 0.53 -2.51 19.14
C ASP A 193 -0.47 -3.65 19.38
N ASN A 194 -1.22 -3.99 18.32
CA ASN A 194 -2.19 -5.08 18.32
C ASN A 194 -1.78 -6.27 17.44
N ARG A 195 -0.59 -6.20 16.82
CA ARG A 195 0.00 -7.23 15.95
C ARG A 195 -0.87 -7.65 14.75
N ASN A 196 -1.82 -6.82 14.36
CA ASN A 196 -2.64 -7.11 13.18
C ASN A 196 -1.79 -7.08 11.90
N GLY A 197 -1.93 -8.11 11.05
CA GLY A 197 -1.14 -8.23 9.82
C GLY A 197 0.33 -8.63 10.01
N VAL A 198 0.72 -9.12 11.20
CA VAL A 198 2.08 -9.56 11.54
C VAL A 198 2.19 -11.07 11.62
N GLY A 199 3.23 -11.66 11.06
CA GLY A 199 3.53 -13.09 11.18
C GLY A 199 4.08 -13.72 9.90
N LYS A 200 4.27 -15.03 9.93
CA LYS A 200 4.80 -15.80 8.79
C LYS A 200 3.83 -15.74 7.61
N ASN A 201 4.29 -15.23 6.48
CA ASN A 201 3.50 -14.97 5.27
C ASN A 201 2.37 -13.95 5.45
N SER A 202 2.48 -13.07 6.42
CA SER A 202 1.61 -11.90 6.63
C SER A 202 2.18 -10.66 5.92
N ILE A 203 1.59 -9.50 6.18
CA ILE A 203 2.00 -8.23 5.58
C ILE A 203 3.38 -7.82 6.09
N TYR A 204 3.61 -7.97 7.39
CA TYR A 204 4.85 -7.58 8.06
C TYR A 204 5.57 -8.78 8.65
N ASP A 205 6.90 -8.81 8.45
CA ASP A 205 7.79 -9.76 9.11
C ASP A 205 7.79 -9.52 10.61
N SER A 206 7.66 -10.61 11.41
CA SER A 206 7.53 -10.49 12.86
C SER A 206 8.81 -9.98 13.53
N VAL A 207 9.99 -10.36 13.02
CA VAL A 207 11.27 -9.94 13.60
C VAL A 207 11.48 -8.45 13.37
N MET A 208 11.21 -7.98 12.14
CA MET A 208 11.34 -6.57 11.80
C MET A 208 10.29 -5.71 12.52
N TYR A 209 9.09 -6.23 12.71
CA TYR A 209 8.04 -5.58 13.51
C TYR A 209 8.48 -5.40 14.97
N ASP A 210 8.91 -6.49 15.63
CA ASP A 210 9.31 -6.46 17.04
C ASP A 210 10.53 -5.54 17.26
N ARG A 211 11.48 -5.57 16.32
CA ARG A 211 12.64 -4.68 16.34
C ARG A 211 12.22 -3.21 16.17
N SER A 212 11.33 -2.93 15.23
CA SER A 212 10.79 -1.58 15.01
C SER A 212 10.10 -1.05 16.25
N LEU A 213 9.22 -1.84 16.88
CA LEU A 213 8.51 -1.45 18.10
C LEU A 213 9.46 -1.21 19.28
N LYS A 214 10.41 -2.13 19.50
CA LYS A 214 11.39 -2.03 20.60
C LYS A 214 12.22 -0.74 20.51
N LEU A 215 12.70 -0.42 19.31
CA LEU A 215 13.52 0.78 19.10
C LEU A 215 12.67 2.06 19.10
N LEU A 216 11.42 1.99 18.65
CA LEU A 216 10.50 3.14 18.67
C LEU A 216 10.15 3.58 20.09
N ALA A 217 10.05 2.65 21.03
CA ALA A 217 9.63 2.94 22.41
C ALA A 217 10.53 3.96 23.13
N GLN A 218 11.79 4.10 22.76
CA GLN A 218 12.70 5.10 23.30
C GLN A 218 12.36 6.56 22.90
N TYR A 219 11.52 6.73 21.87
CA TYR A 219 11.10 8.05 21.37
C TYR A 219 9.67 8.41 21.83
N GLU A 220 9.03 7.58 22.64
CA GLU A 220 7.69 7.83 23.14
C GLU A 220 7.61 9.13 23.95
N ASN A 221 6.60 9.95 23.66
CA ASN A 221 6.36 11.27 24.25
C ASN A 221 7.48 12.32 24.01
N LEU A 222 8.47 12.01 23.17
CA LEU A 222 9.49 12.98 22.76
C LEU A 222 9.07 13.73 21.49
N GLU A 223 9.74 14.84 21.24
CA GLU A 223 9.69 15.56 19.98
C GLU A 223 10.43 14.77 18.91
N PHE A 224 9.69 13.98 18.13
CA PHE A 224 10.27 13.04 17.17
C PHE A 224 10.67 13.77 15.88
N VAL A 225 11.84 14.43 15.93
CA VAL A 225 12.41 15.22 14.83
C VAL A 225 13.05 14.35 13.73
N GLU A 226 13.36 14.94 12.58
CA GLU A 226 13.87 14.19 11.41
C GLU A 226 15.19 13.46 11.67
N SER A 227 16.11 14.05 12.45
CA SER A 227 17.36 13.36 12.83
C SER A 227 17.11 12.09 13.67
N MET A 228 16.12 12.14 14.57
CA MET A 228 15.73 10.95 15.36
C MET A 228 15.07 9.89 14.48
N LYS A 229 14.28 10.27 13.48
CA LYS A 229 13.69 9.34 12.51
C LYS A 229 14.76 8.65 11.68
N THR A 230 15.78 9.40 11.25
CA THR A 230 16.93 8.85 10.54
C THR A 230 17.70 7.87 11.44
N THR A 231 17.99 8.24 12.67
CA THR A 231 18.66 7.37 13.66
C THR A 231 17.84 6.10 13.90
N TYR A 232 16.53 6.23 14.11
CA TYR A 232 15.62 5.10 14.27
C TYR A 232 15.64 4.16 13.06
N MET A 233 15.55 4.70 11.84
CA MET A 233 15.63 3.91 10.61
C MET A 233 16.97 3.16 10.49
N ASN A 234 18.09 3.86 10.77
CA ASN A 234 19.40 3.26 10.69
C ASN A 234 19.59 2.13 11.72
N GLN A 235 19.06 2.31 12.93
CA GLN A 235 19.12 1.27 13.97
C GLN A 235 18.25 0.06 13.63
N VAL A 236 17.02 0.27 13.11
CA VAL A 236 16.13 -0.84 12.76
C VAL A 236 16.69 -1.68 11.62
N TYR A 237 17.26 -1.05 10.60
CA TYR A 237 17.76 -1.71 9.39
C TYR A 237 19.29 -1.83 9.35
N ASP A 238 19.95 -1.79 10.51
CA ASP A 238 21.38 -2.05 10.62
C ASP A 238 21.67 -3.46 10.10
N SER A 239 22.55 -3.54 9.08
CA SER A 239 22.81 -4.78 8.35
C SER A 239 23.44 -5.87 9.21
N ASP A 240 24.31 -5.50 10.14
CA ASP A 240 24.99 -6.46 11.01
C ASP A 240 24.02 -7.04 12.04
N GLU A 241 23.12 -6.20 12.56
CA GLU A 241 22.11 -6.57 13.54
C GLU A 241 20.98 -7.43 12.98
N ILE A 242 20.61 -7.26 11.70
CA ILE A 242 19.54 -8.04 11.07
C ILE A 242 20.08 -9.24 10.27
N LYS A 243 21.39 -9.40 10.17
CA LYS A 243 22.03 -10.53 9.50
C LYS A 243 21.58 -11.85 10.13
N GLY A 244 21.24 -12.83 9.28
CA GLY A 244 20.72 -14.12 9.73
C GLY A 244 19.22 -14.12 10.09
N THR A 245 18.53 -12.98 10.01
CA THR A 245 17.06 -12.96 10.09
C THR A 245 16.43 -13.45 8.80
N GLY A 246 15.19 -13.98 8.88
CA GLY A 246 14.46 -14.39 7.69
C GLY A 246 14.26 -13.27 6.67
N TYR A 247 14.17 -12.02 7.13
CA TYR A 247 14.10 -10.83 6.28
C TYR A 247 15.39 -10.65 5.43
N TYR A 248 16.55 -10.72 6.07
CA TYR A 248 17.86 -10.61 5.41
C TYR A 248 18.09 -11.76 4.43
N GLU A 249 17.90 -13.02 4.91
CA GLU A 249 18.06 -14.21 4.08
C GLU A 249 17.13 -14.23 2.85
N GLU A 250 15.93 -13.67 2.95
CA GLU A 250 15.01 -13.58 1.79
C GLU A 250 15.56 -12.63 0.72
N ILE A 251 16.22 -11.54 1.10
CA ILE A 251 16.88 -10.64 0.15
C ILE A 251 18.00 -11.37 -0.56
N GLU A 252 18.89 -12.04 0.18
CA GLU A 252 20.00 -12.83 -0.39
C GLU A 252 19.49 -13.93 -1.34
N LYS A 253 18.49 -14.69 -0.93
CA LYS A 253 17.88 -15.73 -1.77
C LYS A 253 17.31 -15.17 -3.07
N CYS A 254 16.65 -14.01 -3.00
CA CYS A 254 16.09 -13.35 -4.18
C CYS A 254 17.22 -12.85 -5.09
N LEU A 255 18.27 -12.21 -4.57
CA LEU A 255 19.44 -11.77 -5.34
C LEU A 255 20.13 -12.94 -6.03
N ASN A 256 20.36 -14.03 -5.29
CA ASN A 256 20.97 -15.24 -5.83
C ASN A 256 20.12 -15.92 -6.93
N LYS A 257 18.81 -15.82 -6.88
CA LYS A 257 17.94 -16.28 -7.96
C LYS A 257 18.03 -15.38 -9.17
N LEU A 258 17.95 -14.06 -8.97
CA LEU A 258 17.98 -13.07 -10.04
C LEU A 258 19.33 -13.07 -10.77
N SER A 259 20.46 -13.22 -10.07
CA SER A 259 21.79 -13.27 -10.66
C SER A 259 22.03 -14.47 -11.63
N LYS A 260 21.23 -15.52 -11.52
CA LYS A 260 21.25 -16.69 -12.40
C LYS A 260 20.42 -16.53 -13.67
N ILE A 261 19.69 -15.43 -13.79
CA ILE A 261 18.80 -15.19 -14.93
C ILE A 261 19.56 -14.31 -15.93
N HIS A 262 19.72 -14.83 -17.14
CA HIS A 262 20.28 -14.03 -18.21
C HIS A 262 19.21 -13.03 -18.72
N PRO A 263 19.53 -11.73 -18.92
CA PRO A 263 18.54 -10.73 -19.38
C PRO A 263 17.79 -11.11 -20.66
N VAL A 264 18.39 -11.95 -21.52
CA VAL A 264 17.79 -12.43 -22.76
C VAL A 264 16.75 -13.54 -22.53
N ASP A 265 16.85 -14.27 -21.42
CA ASP A 265 15.98 -15.42 -21.11
C ASP A 265 14.77 -15.04 -20.25
N TYR A 266 14.46 -13.75 -20.16
CA TYR A 266 13.51 -13.18 -19.21
C TYR A 266 12.08 -13.63 -19.45
N LYS A 267 11.65 -14.68 -18.78
CA LYS A 267 10.26 -15.13 -18.66
C LYS A 267 9.87 -15.47 -17.23
N LEU A 268 10.49 -14.81 -16.24
CA LEU A 268 10.05 -14.97 -14.86
C LEU A 268 8.66 -14.36 -14.66
N LYS A 269 7.73 -15.18 -14.20
CA LYS A 269 6.43 -14.69 -13.75
C LYS A 269 6.63 -13.95 -12.44
N ASP A 270 5.96 -12.82 -12.26
CA ASP A 270 5.98 -12.03 -11.02
C ASP A 270 5.77 -12.88 -9.75
N ALA A 271 4.99 -13.95 -9.87
CA ALA A 271 4.72 -14.92 -8.82
C ALA A 271 5.96 -15.69 -8.30
N GLU A 272 7.03 -15.77 -9.08
CA GLU A 272 8.25 -16.49 -8.68
C GLU A 272 9.17 -15.62 -7.82
N ILE A 273 9.05 -14.29 -7.94
CA ILE A 273 9.84 -13.30 -7.21
C ILE A 273 9.02 -12.70 -6.08
N ARG A 274 7.80 -12.28 -6.38
CA ARG A 274 6.81 -11.82 -5.38
C ARG A 274 5.90 -12.98 -5.03
N LYS A 275 5.86 -13.39 -3.78
CA LYS A 275 4.90 -14.40 -3.28
C LYS A 275 3.45 -13.88 -3.25
N ILE A 276 3.14 -12.82 -3.98
CA ILE A 276 1.82 -12.22 -4.06
C ILE A 276 1.24 -12.55 -5.44
N ASN A 277 0.38 -13.55 -5.46
CA ASN A 277 -0.47 -13.82 -6.60
C ASN A 277 -1.78 -13.05 -6.42
N SER A 278 -2.27 -12.43 -7.47
CA SER A 278 -3.58 -11.79 -7.47
C SER A 278 -4.39 -12.24 -8.69
N VAL A 279 -5.70 -12.22 -8.52
CA VAL A 279 -6.67 -12.41 -9.58
C VAL A 279 -7.42 -11.10 -9.79
N THR A 280 -7.60 -10.70 -11.05
CA THR A 280 -8.40 -9.53 -11.40
C THR A 280 -9.86 -9.93 -11.41
N VAL A 281 -10.68 -9.26 -10.62
CA VAL A 281 -12.11 -9.58 -10.48
C VAL A 281 -12.99 -8.38 -10.77
N VAL A 282 -14.21 -8.68 -11.25
CA VAL A 282 -15.32 -7.74 -11.31
C VAL A 282 -16.43 -8.27 -10.38
N PRO A 283 -16.97 -7.43 -9.47
CA PRO A 283 -18.14 -7.80 -8.68
C PRO A 283 -19.34 -8.10 -9.58
N GLU A 284 -20.13 -9.11 -9.24
CA GLU A 284 -21.27 -9.54 -10.07
C GLU A 284 -22.26 -8.40 -10.34
N GLU A 285 -22.56 -7.56 -9.33
CA GLU A 285 -23.43 -6.39 -9.48
C GLU A 285 -22.92 -5.40 -10.54
N ILE A 286 -21.62 -5.12 -10.52
CA ILE A 286 -20.96 -4.23 -11.50
C ILE A 286 -20.93 -4.89 -12.88
N TYR A 287 -20.70 -6.20 -12.94
CA TYR A 287 -20.74 -6.94 -14.21
C TYR A 287 -22.11 -6.87 -14.85
N GLN A 288 -23.19 -7.10 -14.06
CA GLN A 288 -24.56 -7.04 -14.56
C GLN A 288 -24.93 -5.61 -15.02
N GLU A 289 -24.57 -4.58 -14.25
CA GLU A 289 -24.79 -3.17 -14.64
C GLU A 289 -24.06 -2.80 -15.95
N LYS A 290 -22.90 -3.37 -16.22
CA LYS A 290 -22.04 -3.03 -17.37
C LYS A 290 -21.87 -4.20 -18.35
N MET A 291 -22.82 -5.12 -18.41
CA MET A 291 -22.75 -6.34 -19.23
C MET A 291 -22.38 -6.03 -20.69
N ASP A 292 -23.03 -5.03 -21.28
CA ASP A 292 -22.73 -4.61 -22.66
C ASP A 292 -21.27 -4.22 -22.87
N LEU A 293 -20.67 -3.53 -21.88
CA LEU A 293 -19.26 -3.14 -21.93
C LEU A 293 -18.34 -4.38 -21.90
N PHE A 294 -18.66 -5.37 -21.09
CA PHE A 294 -17.87 -6.61 -21.01
C PHE A 294 -18.03 -7.47 -22.26
N GLU A 295 -19.24 -7.68 -22.76
CA GLU A 295 -19.50 -8.51 -23.93
C GLU A 295 -19.03 -7.83 -25.22
N CYS A 296 -19.55 -6.64 -25.53
CA CYS A 296 -19.18 -5.92 -26.74
C CYS A 296 -17.72 -5.47 -26.73
N GLY A 297 -17.22 -4.94 -25.58
CA GLY A 297 -15.83 -4.51 -25.44
C GLY A 297 -14.85 -5.63 -25.72
N THR A 298 -15.12 -6.82 -25.20
CA THR A 298 -14.30 -8.01 -25.44
C THR A 298 -14.27 -8.40 -26.92
N ASP A 299 -15.42 -8.36 -27.60
CA ASP A 299 -15.51 -8.66 -29.02
C ASP A 299 -14.75 -7.63 -29.87
N PHE A 300 -14.80 -6.34 -29.52
CA PHE A 300 -14.00 -5.30 -30.17
C PHE A 300 -12.49 -5.54 -29.99
N LEU A 301 -12.04 -5.95 -28.81
CA LEU A 301 -10.63 -6.26 -28.58
C LEU A 301 -10.11 -7.42 -29.46
N ARG A 302 -10.97 -8.35 -29.86
CA ARG A 302 -10.63 -9.48 -30.72
C ARG A 302 -10.53 -9.09 -32.20
N LYS A 303 -11.22 -8.05 -32.64
CA LYS A 303 -11.26 -7.64 -34.07
C LYS A 303 -9.92 -7.06 -34.50
N SER A 304 -9.44 -7.46 -35.68
CA SER A 304 -8.17 -6.98 -36.28
C SER A 304 -8.28 -5.56 -36.85
N ASN A 305 -9.47 -5.16 -37.29
CA ASN A 305 -9.75 -3.86 -37.91
C ASN A 305 -10.02 -2.71 -36.92
N VAL A 306 -9.85 -2.91 -35.62
CA VAL A 306 -9.99 -1.88 -34.61
C VAL A 306 -8.63 -1.28 -34.29
N SER A 307 -8.55 0.06 -34.24
CA SER A 307 -7.30 0.79 -33.95
C SER A 307 -6.71 0.46 -32.57
N LYS A 308 -5.39 0.68 -32.41
CA LYS A 308 -4.71 0.45 -31.12
C LYS A 308 -5.24 1.38 -30.04
N GLU A 309 -5.56 2.62 -30.39
CA GLU A 309 -6.09 3.66 -29.49
C GLU A 309 -7.47 3.24 -28.97
N THR A 310 -8.36 2.80 -29.87
CA THR A 310 -9.70 2.32 -29.49
C THR A 310 -9.59 1.09 -28.56
N LYS A 311 -8.70 0.15 -28.89
CA LYS A 311 -8.46 -1.02 -28.02
C LYS A 311 -7.91 -0.62 -26.66
N SER A 312 -7.03 0.38 -26.59
CA SER A 312 -6.50 0.89 -25.32
C SER A 312 -7.60 1.51 -24.48
N LEU A 313 -8.48 2.31 -25.08
CA LEU A 313 -9.61 2.93 -24.40
C LEU A 313 -10.59 1.88 -23.85
N ILE A 314 -10.93 0.87 -24.64
CA ILE A 314 -11.82 -0.21 -24.20
C ILE A 314 -11.20 -0.98 -23.03
N ARG A 315 -9.89 -1.28 -23.07
CA ARG A 315 -9.19 -1.93 -21.97
C ARG A 315 -9.27 -1.09 -20.70
N SER A 316 -8.95 0.20 -20.80
CA SER A 316 -9.03 1.10 -19.65
C SER A 316 -10.42 1.09 -19.02
N LYS A 317 -11.47 1.19 -19.82
CA LYS A 317 -12.86 1.14 -19.34
C LYS A 317 -13.21 -0.19 -18.66
N LEU A 318 -12.71 -1.31 -19.17
CA LEU A 318 -12.92 -2.62 -18.55
C LEU A 318 -12.13 -2.74 -17.24
N GLU A 319 -10.87 -2.30 -17.23
CA GLU A 319 -10.03 -2.28 -16.05
C GLU A 319 -10.59 -1.36 -14.93
N ASP A 320 -11.25 -0.26 -15.32
CA ASP A 320 -11.89 0.66 -14.37
C ASP A 320 -13.01 0.00 -13.55
N MET A 321 -13.63 -1.06 -14.10
CA MET A 321 -14.67 -1.85 -13.44
C MET A 321 -14.13 -3.02 -12.61
N THR A 322 -12.82 -3.13 -12.46
CA THR A 322 -12.17 -4.27 -11.80
C THR A 322 -11.34 -3.86 -10.58
N LEU A 323 -11.05 -4.86 -9.77
CA LEU A 323 -10.09 -4.78 -8.68
C LEU A 323 -9.23 -6.05 -8.62
N ASN A 324 -8.12 -6.01 -7.88
CA ASN A 324 -7.25 -7.16 -7.68
C ASN A 324 -7.48 -7.78 -6.31
N LEU A 325 -7.79 -9.08 -6.27
CA LEU A 325 -7.83 -9.89 -5.06
C LEU A 325 -6.55 -10.70 -4.92
N SER A 326 -5.91 -10.59 -3.76
CA SER A 326 -4.72 -11.39 -3.44
C SER A 326 -5.09 -12.86 -3.26
N ILE A 327 -4.36 -13.74 -3.93
CA ILE A 327 -4.45 -15.19 -3.75
C ILE A 327 -3.53 -15.57 -2.58
N TYR A 328 -4.13 -15.91 -1.44
CA TYR A 328 -3.38 -16.27 -0.26
C TYR A 328 -3.01 -17.76 -0.27
N ARG A 329 -1.73 -18.10 -0.07
CA ARG A 329 -1.21 -19.49 -0.01
C ARG A 329 -1.58 -20.35 -1.22
N ASN A 330 -1.62 -19.79 -2.42
CA ASN A 330 -2.07 -20.48 -3.64
C ASN A 330 -3.50 -21.03 -3.57
N LYS A 331 -4.32 -20.59 -2.58
CA LYS A 331 -5.75 -20.88 -2.57
C LYS A 331 -6.46 -19.82 -3.40
N TYR A 332 -7.04 -20.26 -4.50
CA TYR A 332 -7.93 -19.44 -5.31
C TYR A 332 -9.15 -19.06 -4.46
N PRO A 333 -9.62 -17.81 -4.46
CA PRO A 333 -10.78 -17.40 -3.67
C PRO A 333 -12.00 -18.24 -4.03
N GLU A 334 -12.77 -18.70 -3.04
CA GLU A 334 -13.87 -19.66 -3.22
C GLU A 334 -15.00 -19.07 -4.08
N ASN A 335 -15.30 -17.78 -3.93
CA ASN A 335 -16.40 -17.09 -4.61
C ASN A 335 -15.92 -16.26 -5.81
N VAL A 336 -14.94 -16.77 -6.53
CA VAL A 336 -14.45 -16.18 -7.77
C VAL A 336 -14.54 -17.22 -8.87
N ASP A 337 -15.22 -16.89 -9.94
CA ASP A 337 -15.36 -17.76 -11.10
C ASP A 337 -13.98 -18.14 -11.66
N ARG A 338 -13.78 -19.42 -11.93
CA ARG A 338 -12.57 -19.90 -12.60
C ARG A 338 -12.59 -19.63 -14.12
N VAL A 339 -13.75 -19.29 -14.65
CA VAL A 339 -13.92 -18.97 -16.06
C VAL A 339 -13.79 -17.46 -16.24
N SER A 340 -12.81 -17.05 -17.04
CA SER A 340 -12.59 -15.65 -17.37
C SER A 340 -13.72 -15.07 -18.21
N VAL A 341 -14.17 -13.89 -17.87
CA VAL A 341 -15.19 -13.16 -18.65
C VAL A 341 -14.48 -12.50 -19.83
N GLY A 342 -14.46 -13.18 -20.95
CA GLY A 342 -14.23 -12.55 -22.25
C GLY A 342 -12.81 -12.52 -22.82
N PHE A 343 -11.74 -12.91 -22.13
CA PHE A 343 -10.37 -12.70 -22.64
C PHE A 343 -9.59 -13.95 -23.07
N LYS A 344 -10.20 -15.12 -23.10
CA LYS A 344 -9.53 -16.44 -23.34
C LYS A 344 -8.59 -16.54 -24.54
N LYS A 345 -8.54 -15.57 -25.46
CA LYS A 345 -7.69 -15.63 -26.66
C LYS A 345 -6.89 -14.35 -26.94
N CYS A 346 -6.93 -13.36 -26.08
CA CYS A 346 -6.20 -12.12 -26.27
C CYS A 346 -4.93 -12.12 -25.42
N LYS A 347 -3.77 -12.46 -25.99
CA LYS A 347 -2.46 -12.60 -25.33
C LYS A 347 -1.96 -11.34 -24.58
N LYS A 348 -2.70 -10.22 -24.61
CA LYS A 348 -2.27 -8.92 -24.07
C LYS A 348 -3.21 -8.33 -23.03
N VAL A 349 -4.24 -9.06 -22.60
CA VAL A 349 -5.23 -8.56 -21.62
C VAL A 349 -5.28 -9.52 -20.44
N THR A 350 -5.26 -8.97 -19.23
CA THR A 350 -5.42 -9.71 -17.99
C THR A 350 -6.79 -10.38 -17.98
N ASP A 351 -6.85 -11.66 -17.64
CA ASP A 351 -8.12 -12.36 -17.46
C ASP A 351 -8.90 -11.71 -16.32
N ILE A 352 -10.16 -11.37 -16.58
CA ILE A 352 -11.08 -10.82 -15.60
C ILE A 352 -12.05 -11.94 -15.19
N HIS A 353 -12.25 -12.12 -13.90
CA HIS A 353 -13.12 -13.13 -13.33
C HIS A 353 -14.28 -12.46 -12.58
N ARG A 354 -15.47 -13.05 -12.61
CA ARG A 354 -16.58 -12.56 -11.78
C ARG A 354 -16.40 -13.02 -10.35
N THR A 355 -16.93 -12.24 -9.42
CA THR A 355 -16.99 -12.63 -8.01
C THR A 355 -18.37 -12.36 -7.43
N GLU A 356 -18.87 -13.32 -6.63
CA GLU A 356 -20.14 -13.23 -5.90
C GLU A 356 -20.01 -12.51 -4.56
N TYR A 357 -18.81 -12.04 -4.20
CA TYR A 357 -18.65 -11.21 -3.02
C TYR A 357 -19.42 -9.89 -3.18
N LYS A 358 -20.15 -9.50 -2.14
CA LYS A 358 -20.91 -8.25 -2.10
C LYS A 358 -20.00 -7.05 -2.29
N TYR A 359 -20.46 -6.07 -3.06
CA TYR A 359 -19.75 -4.82 -3.32
C TYR A 359 -20.62 -3.62 -2.92
N GLU A 360 -20.08 -2.74 -2.10
CA GLU A 360 -20.80 -1.57 -1.60
C GLU A 360 -20.05 -0.29 -1.97
N PHE A 361 -20.67 0.56 -2.75
CA PHE A 361 -20.18 1.91 -3.04
C PHE A 361 -21.31 2.81 -3.55
N ASP A 362 -21.44 3.98 -2.93
CA ASP A 362 -22.32 5.05 -3.42
C ASP A 362 -21.48 6.11 -4.15
N PRO A 363 -21.60 6.24 -5.48
CA PRO A 363 -20.80 7.19 -6.26
C PRO A 363 -21.16 8.67 -6.00
N LYS A 364 -22.26 8.97 -5.30
CA LYS A 364 -22.66 10.34 -4.96
C LYS A 364 -21.96 10.83 -3.69
N THR A 365 -21.86 9.97 -2.71
CA THR A 365 -21.29 10.31 -1.39
C THR A 365 -19.89 9.80 -1.19
N GLY A 366 -19.43 8.83 -1.97
CA GLY A 366 -18.17 8.12 -1.75
C GLY A 366 -18.22 7.15 -0.58
N LYS A 367 -19.44 6.86 -0.04
CA LYS A 367 -19.61 5.94 1.07
C LYS A 367 -19.77 4.49 0.59
N GLY A 368 -19.41 3.56 1.45
CA GLY A 368 -19.47 2.13 1.19
C GLY A 368 -18.18 1.44 1.65
N GLN A 369 -18.19 0.12 1.61
CA GLN A 369 -17.09 -0.69 2.14
C GLN A 369 -16.25 -1.37 1.04
N GLY A 370 -16.55 -1.12 -0.24
CA GLY A 370 -15.93 -1.84 -1.35
C GLY A 370 -16.31 -3.32 -1.33
N LEU A 371 -15.40 -4.19 -1.75
CA LEU A 371 -15.65 -5.63 -1.81
C LEU A 371 -15.53 -6.26 -0.42
N LEU A 372 -16.59 -6.93 0.02
CA LEU A 372 -16.72 -7.62 1.31
C LEU A 372 -16.45 -9.11 1.13
N THR A 373 -15.23 -9.56 1.40
CA THR A 373 -14.87 -10.98 1.23
C THR A 373 -15.42 -11.91 2.32
N SER A 374 -16.14 -11.39 3.30
CA SER A 374 -16.90 -12.12 4.31
C SER A 374 -18.38 -12.28 3.99
N GLU A 375 -18.88 -11.56 2.98
CA GLU A 375 -20.30 -11.54 2.62
C GLU A 375 -20.45 -11.94 1.15
N ILE A 376 -21.42 -12.83 0.88
CA ILE A 376 -21.78 -13.27 -0.47
C ILE A 376 -23.11 -12.59 -0.80
N LEU A 377 -23.30 -12.25 -2.08
CA LEU A 377 -24.61 -11.81 -2.58
C LEU A 377 -25.64 -12.90 -2.29
N GLU A 378 -26.68 -12.56 -1.56
CA GLU A 378 -27.86 -13.41 -1.48
C GLU A 378 -28.40 -13.51 -2.91
N GLN A 379 -28.37 -14.71 -3.47
CA GLN A 379 -29.07 -14.99 -4.72
C GLN A 379 -30.56 -14.70 -4.45
N CYS A 380 -31.03 -13.53 -4.91
CA CYS A 380 -32.46 -13.32 -5.07
C CYS A 380 -32.96 -14.42 -5.98
N GLY A 381 -33.64 -15.41 -5.38
CA GLY A 381 -34.18 -16.53 -6.09
C GLY A 381 -35.17 -16.06 -7.16
N TYR A 382 -34.70 -15.96 -8.39
CA TYR A 382 -35.58 -16.09 -9.53
C TYR A 382 -35.70 -17.60 -9.83
N PHE A 383 -36.56 -18.27 -9.05
CA PHE A 383 -37.22 -19.45 -9.56
C PHE A 383 -38.28 -18.98 -10.56
N MET A 384 -38.05 -19.24 -11.84
CA MET A 384 -39.04 -19.67 -12.82
C MET A 384 -38.34 -20.50 -13.89
#